data_e7fa9c50716ced88a7d7a3b7789c55ab
#
_entry.id   e7fa9c50716ced88a7d7a3b7789c55ab
#
_cell.length_a   1.000
_cell.length_b   1.000
_cell.length_c   1.000
_cell.angle_alpha   90.00
_cell.angle_beta   90.00
_cell.angle_gamma   90.00
#
_symmetry.space_group_name_H-M   'P 1'
#
loop_
_entity.id
_entity.type
_entity.pdbx_description
1 polymer ?
#
loop_
_entity_poly.entity_id
_entity_poly.type
_entity_poly.pdbx_seq_one_letter_code
_entity_poly.pdbx_strand_id
1 'polypeptide(L)'
;MSNVSKKKLSLPTVQQPAARWAFVLAVCASLGVVVSYYWRVFYGLDARGVSAAGVTGLCVGLAVLAGAAALALRRVRDFAKKGAACILLCGVLFAFANPPMQTPDETDHYLRTYAISMGRFDFDAQRGYPEDVDELVAAFPGAWVNAHTSAGLGTDPDTHAEQPFNSAGYVLKQYGKDGRVESIRDSFEQYLTWLYRDSVPQRVTEPVSFLILPFLPGALGMALARLFGLGALGCLYGGRLVNLLAYTALCYAALRSAHKCRPAFLCIMLMPMSLYMGASLSYDATLLGCYYLMLALLTRDEWNDKTALFYALACVFANGTKPYINLLWVVLPLILRKSEWKVRFSRAVYAVLTAAGALALTLGVEQYGTLLRHNYGAIARQGGTTVNGGAQLLFVLKNPLRYIAVLLGTLYENDGFLGQLGLFGWKDMPIAFISITAPPVLLAAAMLCTAQTDTLGRRRMGWLGAFGLVYAVGAMTAMYITYTPVGMVRIVGLQTRYFLPVWLLLVLAAAAVLRRVLAPRLTAAKGEALAVTLCGWYAFAGAVLLFQHYFVGPVYTIYK
;
A
#
# COMPACT_ATOMS: atom_id res chain seq x y z
N MET A 1 -34.48 37.88 13.46
CA MET A 1 -33.80 36.69 12.90
C MET A 1 -33.59 35.70 14.03
N SER A 2 -34.44 34.69 14.10
CA SER A 2 -34.53 33.74 15.20
C SER A 2 -33.31 32.80 15.21
N ASN A 3 -32.63 32.75 16.36
CA ASN A 3 -31.62 31.75 16.67
C ASN A 3 -32.26 30.34 16.73
N VAL A 4 -32.37 29.67 15.62
CA VAL A 4 -32.69 28.25 15.62
C VAL A 4 -31.42 27.51 16.06
N SER A 5 -31.36 27.21 17.35
CA SER A 5 -30.41 26.28 17.92
C SER A 5 -30.57 24.94 17.18
N LYS A 6 -29.68 24.65 16.25
CA LYS A 6 -29.63 23.34 15.56
C LYS A 6 -29.35 22.27 16.61
N LYS A 7 -30.38 21.59 17.06
CA LYS A 7 -30.31 20.45 17.97
C LYS A 7 -29.40 19.41 17.30
N LYS A 8 -28.22 19.14 17.87
CA LYS A 8 -27.33 18.10 17.37
C LYS A 8 -28.00 16.74 17.51
N LEU A 9 -28.02 15.97 16.45
CA LEU A 9 -28.53 14.60 16.47
C LEU A 9 -27.80 13.80 17.54
N SER A 10 -28.54 13.22 18.45
CA SER A 10 -28.01 12.36 19.48
C SER A 10 -28.11 10.90 19.02
N LEU A 11 -26.97 10.25 18.78
CA LEU A 11 -26.96 8.80 18.64
C LEU A 11 -27.50 8.13 19.91
N PRO A 12 -28.26 7.02 19.84
CA PRO A 12 -28.73 6.33 21.01
C PRO A 12 -27.58 6.00 21.96
N THR A 13 -27.80 6.20 23.27
CA THR A 13 -26.84 5.85 24.31
C THR A 13 -26.68 4.33 24.32
N VAL A 14 -25.65 3.82 23.67
CA VAL A 14 -25.26 2.42 23.84
C VAL A 14 -24.71 2.29 25.24
N GLN A 15 -25.46 1.64 26.13
CA GLN A 15 -24.99 1.32 27.48
C GLN A 15 -23.68 0.53 27.39
N GLN A 16 -22.72 0.80 28.29
CA GLN A 16 -21.38 0.17 28.25
C GLN A 16 -21.40 -1.38 28.13
N PRO A 17 -22.35 -2.10 28.75
CA PRO A 17 -22.48 -3.56 28.54
C PRO A 17 -22.85 -3.90 27.10
N ALA A 18 -23.77 -3.18 26.46
CA ALA A 18 -24.21 -3.47 25.10
C ALA A 18 -23.07 -3.28 24.06
N ALA A 19 -22.21 -2.29 24.24
CA ALA A 19 -21.02 -2.12 23.37
C ALA A 19 -20.00 -3.25 23.52
N ARG A 20 -19.84 -3.77 24.75
CA ARG A 20 -18.98 -4.95 24.99
C ARG A 20 -19.54 -6.20 24.33
N TRP A 21 -20.84 -6.43 24.47
CA TRP A 21 -21.50 -7.58 23.86
C TRP A 21 -21.53 -7.47 22.34
N ALA A 22 -21.80 -6.28 21.77
CA ALA A 22 -21.70 -6.05 20.33
C ALA A 22 -20.28 -6.33 19.80
N PHE A 23 -19.25 -5.93 20.55
CA PHE A 23 -17.87 -6.26 20.19
C PHE A 23 -17.60 -7.77 20.26
N VAL A 24 -18.01 -8.44 21.33
CA VAL A 24 -17.86 -9.91 21.47
C VAL A 24 -18.61 -10.62 20.34
N LEU A 25 -19.85 -10.20 20.04
CA LEU A 25 -20.62 -10.77 18.94
C LEU A 25 -19.95 -10.54 17.59
N ALA A 26 -19.40 -9.34 17.33
CA ALA A 26 -18.67 -9.06 16.09
C ALA A 26 -17.42 -9.94 15.97
N VAL A 27 -16.68 -10.14 17.05
CA VAL A 27 -15.52 -11.05 17.09
C VAL A 27 -15.96 -12.49 16.88
N CYS A 28 -17.01 -12.94 17.55
CA CYS A 28 -17.54 -14.30 17.38
C CYS A 28 -18.10 -14.52 15.97
N ALA A 29 -18.80 -13.53 15.40
CA ALA A 29 -19.29 -13.60 14.03
C ALA A 29 -18.13 -13.65 13.02
N SER A 30 -17.09 -12.82 13.23
CA SER A 30 -15.89 -12.84 12.39
C SER A 30 -15.13 -14.16 12.50
N LEU A 31 -15.00 -14.71 13.70
CA LEU A 31 -14.44 -16.06 13.92
C LEU A 31 -15.32 -17.12 13.28
N GLY A 32 -16.65 -17.01 13.39
CA GLY A 32 -17.60 -17.90 12.75
C GLY A 32 -17.49 -17.88 11.22
N VAL A 33 -17.31 -16.72 10.62
CA VAL A 33 -17.07 -16.57 9.17
C VAL A 33 -15.72 -17.19 8.79
N VAL A 34 -14.66 -16.93 9.54
CA VAL A 34 -13.34 -17.51 9.32
C VAL A 34 -13.41 -19.04 9.45
N VAL A 35 -14.04 -19.56 10.49
CA VAL A 35 -14.21 -21.02 10.70
C VAL A 35 -15.09 -21.63 9.62
N SER A 36 -16.20 -20.99 9.24
CA SER A 36 -17.08 -21.46 8.18
C SER A 36 -16.38 -21.47 6.80
N TYR A 37 -15.57 -20.46 6.53
CA TYR A 37 -14.76 -20.39 5.34
C TYR A 37 -13.69 -21.48 5.35
N TYR A 38 -13.00 -21.70 6.47
CA TYR A 38 -12.06 -22.80 6.65
C TYR A 38 -12.74 -24.17 6.53
N TRP A 39 -13.94 -24.34 7.08
CA TRP A 39 -14.68 -25.60 6.96
C TRP A 39 -14.97 -25.95 5.51
N ARG A 40 -15.36 -24.99 4.70
CA ARG A 40 -15.57 -25.19 3.26
C ARG A 40 -14.27 -25.51 2.52
N VAL A 41 -13.18 -24.91 2.94
CA VAL A 41 -11.84 -25.18 2.41
C VAL A 41 -11.35 -26.55 2.83
N PHE A 42 -11.63 -27.02 4.03
CA PHE A 42 -11.26 -28.35 4.50
C PHE A 42 -11.82 -29.47 3.63
N TYR A 43 -13.08 -29.39 3.23
CA TYR A 43 -13.68 -30.36 2.29
C TYR A 43 -12.98 -30.39 0.92
N GLY A 44 -12.35 -29.28 0.52
CA GLY A 44 -11.53 -29.22 -0.69
C GLY A 44 -10.07 -29.63 -0.48
N LEU A 45 -9.57 -29.60 0.76
CA LEU A 45 -8.17 -29.87 1.10
C LEU A 45 -7.84 -31.36 1.25
N ASP A 46 -8.78 -32.14 1.76
CA ASP A 46 -8.62 -33.61 1.84
C ASP A 46 -8.33 -34.22 0.45
N ALA A 47 -8.94 -33.67 -0.59
CA ALA A 47 -8.68 -34.07 -1.97
C ALA A 47 -7.28 -33.65 -2.47
N ARG A 48 -6.55 -32.81 -1.73
CA ARG A 48 -5.22 -32.29 -2.10
C ARG A 48 -4.08 -32.72 -1.16
N GLY A 49 -4.36 -33.63 -0.22
CA GLY A 49 -3.35 -34.16 0.69
C GLY A 49 -2.84 -33.18 1.76
N VAL A 50 -3.56 -32.07 2.01
CA VAL A 50 -3.19 -31.12 3.07
C VAL A 50 -3.79 -31.57 4.40
N SER A 51 -2.94 -31.72 5.42
CA SER A 51 -3.37 -32.14 6.77
C SER A 51 -4.29 -31.09 7.42
N ALA A 52 -5.55 -31.44 7.64
CA ALA A 52 -6.52 -30.64 8.37
C ALA A 52 -6.01 -30.28 9.79
N ALA A 53 -5.35 -31.22 10.45
CA ALA A 53 -4.76 -31.01 11.78
C ALA A 53 -3.64 -29.95 11.76
N GLY A 54 -2.77 -29.98 10.75
CA GLY A 54 -1.69 -29.01 10.56
C GLY A 54 -2.22 -27.59 10.36
N VAL A 55 -3.23 -27.42 9.51
CA VAL A 55 -3.87 -26.11 9.27
C VAL A 55 -4.59 -25.61 10.51
N THR A 56 -5.32 -26.47 11.21
CA THR A 56 -6.00 -26.11 12.47
C THR A 56 -4.97 -25.71 13.54
N GLY A 57 -3.89 -26.47 13.70
CA GLY A 57 -2.81 -26.14 14.61
C GLY A 57 -2.17 -24.78 14.33
N LEU A 58 -1.92 -24.48 13.04
CA LEU A 58 -1.40 -23.18 12.61
C LEU A 58 -2.38 -22.05 12.97
N CYS A 59 -3.67 -22.22 12.65
CA CYS A 59 -4.69 -21.21 12.95
C CYS A 59 -4.84 -20.95 14.45
N VAL A 60 -4.83 -22.02 15.26
CA VAL A 60 -4.86 -21.90 16.73
C VAL A 60 -3.59 -21.21 17.23
N GLY A 61 -2.42 -21.58 16.72
CA GLY A 61 -1.15 -20.94 17.06
C GLY A 61 -1.15 -19.45 16.75
N LEU A 62 -1.60 -19.07 15.56
CA LEU A 62 -1.74 -17.65 15.16
C LEU A 62 -2.76 -16.90 16.04
N ALA A 63 -3.89 -17.52 16.37
CA ALA A 63 -4.89 -16.93 17.27
C ALA A 63 -4.34 -16.72 18.68
N VAL A 64 -3.57 -17.68 19.20
CA VAL A 64 -2.89 -17.56 20.51
C VAL A 64 -1.85 -16.44 20.48
N LEU A 65 -1.04 -16.37 19.44
CA LEU A 65 -0.05 -15.30 19.25
C LEU A 65 -0.72 -13.92 19.16
N ALA A 66 -1.83 -13.81 18.41
CA ALA A 66 -2.60 -12.57 18.32
C ALA A 66 -3.21 -12.18 19.67
N GLY A 67 -3.73 -13.15 20.42
CA GLY A 67 -4.23 -12.94 21.79
C GLY A 67 -3.13 -12.46 22.74
N ALA A 68 -1.97 -13.09 22.70
CA ALA A 68 -0.79 -12.69 23.50
C ALA A 68 -0.32 -11.27 23.13
N ALA A 69 -0.23 -10.96 21.83
CA ALA A 69 0.11 -9.63 21.34
C ALA A 69 -0.91 -8.58 21.80
N ALA A 70 -2.21 -8.87 21.70
CA ALA A 70 -3.27 -7.98 22.17
C ALA A 70 -3.19 -7.71 23.68
N LEU A 71 -2.88 -8.74 24.49
CA LEU A 71 -2.66 -8.61 25.94
C LEU A 71 -1.41 -7.77 26.25
N ALA A 72 -0.32 -7.98 25.53
CA ALA A 72 0.90 -7.18 25.66
C ALA A 72 0.64 -5.70 25.28
N LEU A 73 -0.08 -5.46 24.20
CA LEU A 73 -0.45 -4.11 23.74
C LEU A 73 -1.36 -3.36 24.72
N ARG A 74 -2.16 -4.06 25.55
CA ARG A 74 -2.94 -3.40 26.61
C ARG A 74 -2.05 -2.67 27.63
N ARG A 75 -0.84 -3.16 27.87
CA ARG A 75 0.13 -2.52 28.79
C ARG A 75 0.76 -1.27 28.23
N VAL A 76 0.76 -1.11 26.90
CA VAL A 76 1.29 0.07 26.22
C VAL A 76 0.26 1.21 26.30
N ARG A 77 0.57 2.27 27.07
CA ARG A 77 -0.34 3.41 27.26
C ARG A 77 -0.24 4.45 26.13
N ASP A 78 0.95 4.63 25.59
CA ASP A 78 1.20 5.60 24.52
C ASP A 78 0.56 5.12 23.20
N PHE A 79 -0.31 5.94 22.62
CA PHE A 79 -1.05 5.59 21.40
C PHE A 79 -0.13 5.38 20.18
N ALA A 80 0.89 6.23 20.02
CA ALA A 80 1.79 6.11 18.87
C ALA A 80 2.63 4.83 18.96
N LYS A 81 3.12 4.48 20.16
CA LYS A 81 3.84 3.21 20.40
C LYS A 81 2.94 2.01 20.16
N LYS A 82 1.70 2.08 20.63
CA LYS A 82 0.72 1.01 20.42
C LYS A 82 0.39 0.83 18.94
N GLY A 83 0.14 1.92 18.21
CA GLY A 83 -0.09 1.91 16.77
C GLY A 83 1.09 1.34 16.00
N ALA A 84 2.30 1.79 16.31
CA ALA A 84 3.53 1.27 15.70
C ALA A 84 3.72 -0.23 15.96
N ALA A 85 3.47 -0.70 17.18
CA ALA A 85 3.55 -2.12 17.51
C ALA A 85 2.50 -2.95 16.74
N CYS A 86 1.27 -2.44 16.58
CA CYS A 86 0.25 -3.09 15.74
C CYS A 86 0.71 -3.15 14.27
N ILE A 87 1.23 -2.06 13.72
CA ILE A 87 1.75 -2.00 12.34
C ILE A 87 2.87 -3.02 12.16
N LEU A 88 3.83 -3.07 13.08
CA LEU A 88 4.95 -3.99 12.99
C LEU A 88 4.50 -5.45 13.09
N LEU A 89 3.70 -5.80 14.12
CA LEU A 89 3.25 -7.18 14.34
C LEU A 89 2.39 -7.69 13.17
N CYS A 90 1.39 -6.91 12.75
CA CYS A 90 0.57 -7.29 11.61
C CYS A 90 1.36 -7.27 10.30
N GLY A 91 2.26 -6.30 10.12
CA GLY A 91 3.12 -6.21 8.95
C GLY A 91 4.06 -7.41 8.80
N VAL A 92 4.62 -7.91 9.91
CA VAL A 92 5.42 -9.15 9.89
C VAL A 92 4.58 -10.33 9.40
N LEU A 93 3.33 -10.45 9.89
CA LEU A 93 2.43 -11.51 9.41
C LEU A 93 2.15 -11.35 7.90
N PHE A 94 1.91 -10.12 7.41
CA PHE A 94 1.74 -9.86 5.98
C PHE A 94 2.99 -10.20 5.16
N ALA A 95 4.19 -9.84 5.66
CA ALA A 95 5.44 -10.12 4.96
C ALA A 95 5.65 -11.61 4.67
N PHE A 96 5.25 -12.49 5.62
CA PHE A 96 5.37 -13.93 5.46
C PHE A 96 4.13 -14.59 4.84
N ALA A 97 2.94 -14.03 5.04
CA ALA A 97 1.72 -14.51 4.40
C ALA A 97 1.71 -14.26 2.89
N ASN A 98 2.46 -13.26 2.43
CA ASN A 98 2.59 -12.93 1.02
C ASN A 98 3.78 -13.69 0.41
N PRO A 99 3.57 -14.61 -0.55
CA PRO A 99 4.66 -15.31 -1.20
C PRO A 99 5.61 -14.36 -1.95
N PRO A 100 6.77 -14.84 -2.42
CA PRO A 100 7.66 -14.06 -3.24
C PRO A 100 6.96 -13.48 -4.48
N MET A 101 7.28 -12.24 -4.83
CA MET A 101 6.91 -11.55 -6.08
C MET A 101 5.41 -11.34 -6.32
N GLN A 102 4.55 -11.40 -5.26
CA GLN A 102 3.10 -11.25 -5.42
C GLN A 102 2.60 -9.81 -5.27
N THR A 103 3.39 -8.93 -4.69
CA THR A 103 3.05 -7.49 -4.63
C THR A 103 3.28 -6.85 -6.01
N PRO A 104 2.47 -5.85 -6.38
CA PRO A 104 2.68 -5.17 -7.67
C PRO A 104 4.12 -4.67 -7.83
N ASP A 105 4.72 -4.96 -8.97
CA ASP A 105 6.08 -4.59 -9.35
C ASP A 105 7.18 -5.18 -8.44
N GLU A 106 6.86 -6.15 -7.55
CA GLU A 106 7.83 -6.64 -6.56
C GLU A 106 9.03 -7.36 -7.18
N THR A 107 8.88 -7.98 -8.34
CA THR A 107 9.99 -8.59 -9.07
C THR A 107 11.04 -7.53 -9.42
N ASP A 108 10.63 -6.43 -10.05
CA ASP A 108 11.53 -5.34 -10.41
C ASP A 108 12.10 -4.66 -9.16
N HIS A 109 11.27 -4.48 -8.14
CA HIS A 109 11.70 -3.92 -6.86
C HIS A 109 12.72 -4.82 -6.15
N TYR A 110 12.53 -6.14 -6.19
CA TYR A 110 13.45 -7.11 -5.62
C TYR A 110 14.80 -7.06 -6.32
N LEU A 111 14.81 -7.19 -7.64
CA LEU A 111 16.03 -7.16 -8.45
C LEU A 111 16.79 -5.85 -8.25
N ARG A 112 16.07 -4.74 -8.25
CA ARG A 112 16.62 -3.42 -7.99
C ARG A 112 17.25 -3.31 -6.60
N THR A 113 16.51 -3.73 -5.59
CA THR A 113 16.96 -3.73 -4.19
C THR A 113 18.15 -4.65 -3.99
N TYR A 114 18.15 -5.80 -4.66
CA TYR A 114 19.24 -6.76 -4.60
C TYR A 114 20.52 -6.18 -5.20
N ALA A 115 20.44 -5.55 -6.38
CA ALA A 115 21.57 -4.89 -7.02
C ALA A 115 22.17 -3.81 -6.11
N ILE A 116 21.34 -2.92 -5.55
CA ILE A 116 21.77 -1.88 -4.60
C ILE A 116 22.46 -2.52 -3.38
N SER A 117 21.92 -3.60 -2.85
CA SER A 117 22.46 -4.31 -1.70
C SER A 117 23.82 -4.95 -1.94
N MET A 118 24.19 -5.17 -3.21
CA MET A 118 25.52 -5.59 -3.65
C MET A 118 26.46 -4.41 -3.99
N GLY A 119 26.02 -3.16 -3.75
CA GLY A 119 26.78 -1.98 -4.14
C GLY A 119 26.74 -1.67 -5.64
N ARG A 120 25.81 -2.25 -6.38
CA ARG A 120 25.64 -1.99 -7.82
C ARG A 120 24.71 -0.82 -8.02
N PHE A 121 25.28 0.33 -8.34
CA PHE A 121 24.52 1.56 -8.58
C PHE A 121 24.47 1.97 -10.05
N ASP A 122 25.32 1.34 -10.87
CA ASP A 122 25.50 1.63 -12.29
C ASP A 122 24.45 1.02 -13.22
N PHE A 123 23.69 0.03 -12.73
CA PHE A 123 22.58 -0.61 -13.45
C PHE A 123 22.89 -1.10 -14.85
N ASP A 124 23.76 -2.05 -14.95
CA ASP A 124 24.12 -2.70 -16.20
C ASP A 124 23.08 -3.76 -16.57
N ALA A 125 22.28 -3.48 -17.60
CA ALA A 125 21.27 -4.41 -18.10
C ALA A 125 21.85 -5.73 -18.66
N GLN A 126 23.16 -5.78 -18.94
CA GLN A 126 23.87 -7.00 -19.38
C GLN A 126 24.36 -7.83 -18.19
N ARG A 127 24.38 -7.25 -17.00
CA ARG A 127 24.87 -7.91 -15.81
C ARG A 127 23.79 -8.83 -15.23
N GLY A 128 24.11 -10.09 -15.05
CA GLY A 128 23.23 -11.05 -14.40
C GLY A 128 23.32 -11.01 -12.87
N TYR A 129 22.43 -11.78 -12.27
CA TYR A 129 22.38 -12.03 -10.84
C TYR A 129 23.04 -13.37 -10.48
N PRO A 130 23.26 -13.67 -9.20
CA PRO A 130 23.56 -15.02 -8.75
C PRO A 130 22.48 -16.02 -9.18
N GLU A 131 22.86 -17.26 -9.39
CA GLU A 131 21.99 -18.33 -9.92
C GLU A 131 20.75 -18.57 -9.05
N ASP A 132 20.88 -18.50 -7.72
CA ASP A 132 19.77 -18.64 -6.77
C ASP A 132 18.73 -17.51 -6.90
N VAL A 133 19.12 -16.34 -7.40
CA VAL A 133 18.20 -15.24 -7.73
C VAL A 133 17.44 -15.55 -9.02
N ASP A 134 18.13 -16.07 -10.03
CA ASP A 134 17.50 -16.49 -11.28
C ASP A 134 16.49 -17.62 -11.01
N GLU A 135 16.85 -18.59 -10.18
CA GLU A 135 15.99 -19.67 -9.71
C GLU A 135 14.76 -19.14 -8.96
N LEU A 136 14.96 -18.18 -8.04
CA LEU A 136 13.85 -17.60 -7.26
C LEU A 136 12.85 -16.88 -8.18
N VAL A 137 13.33 -16.06 -9.11
CA VAL A 137 12.46 -15.35 -10.06
C VAL A 137 11.76 -16.29 -11.01
N ALA A 138 12.45 -17.34 -11.47
CA ALA A 138 11.85 -18.36 -12.32
C ALA A 138 10.78 -19.18 -11.59
N ALA A 139 11.00 -19.49 -10.30
CA ALA A 139 10.04 -20.19 -9.46
C ALA A 139 8.85 -19.32 -9.06
N PHE A 140 9.05 -17.99 -8.92
CA PHE A 140 8.02 -17.02 -8.52
C PHE A 140 7.99 -15.83 -9.50
N PRO A 141 7.46 -16.04 -10.71
CA PRO A 141 7.51 -15.00 -11.75
C PRO A 141 6.62 -13.76 -11.47
N GLY A 142 5.85 -13.80 -10.40
CA GLY A 142 4.95 -12.71 -10.03
C GLY A 142 3.53 -12.89 -10.58
N ALA A 143 2.69 -11.87 -10.40
CA ALA A 143 1.27 -11.94 -10.76
C ALA A 143 1.03 -11.93 -12.28
N TRP A 144 1.90 -11.35 -13.05
CA TRP A 144 1.86 -11.37 -14.51
C TRP A 144 2.46 -12.65 -15.05
N VAL A 145 1.83 -13.75 -14.74
CA VAL A 145 2.19 -15.00 -15.38
C VAL A 145 1.31 -15.16 -16.59
N ASN A 146 1.91 -15.60 -17.69
CA ASN A 146 1.17 -16.10 -18.85
C ASN A 146 0.43 -17.40 -18.49
N ALA A 147 -0.30 -17.40 -17.40
CA ALA A 147 -1.12 -18.52 -17.01
C ALA A 147 -2.42 -18.44 -17.78
N HIS A 148 -2.62 -19.34 -18.68
CA HIS A 148 -3.93 -19.60 -19.22
C HIS A 148 -4.82 -20.12 -18.11
N THR A 149 -5.41 -19.20 -17.36
CA THR A 149 -6.51 -19.59 -16.49
C THR A 149 -7.78 -19.56 -17.33
N SER A 150 -8.58 -20.57 -17.21
CA SER A 150 -9.93 -20.62 -17.78
C SER A 150 -10.85 -19.50 -17.28
N ALA A 151 -10.38 -18.64 -16.41
CA ALA A 151 -11.17 -17.67 -15.67
C ALA A 151 -11.25 -16.27 -16.30
N GLY A 152 -10.65 -16.04 -17.43
CA GLY A 152 -10.83 -14.77 -18.10
C GLY A 152 -9.60 -14.35 -18.89
N LEU A 153 -9.80 -14.17 -20.16
CA LEU A 153 -8.89 -13.48 -21.04
C LEU A 153 -9.10 -12.00 -20.79
N GLY A 154 -8.09 -11.33 -20.27
CA GLY A 154 -8.01 -9.87 -20.32
C GLY A 154 -7.64 -9.46 -21.73
N THR A 155 -8.27 -8.45 -22.25
CA THR A 155 -7.85 -7.85 -23.52
C THR A 155 -6.74 -6.87 -23.24
N ASP A 156 -5.58 -7.04 -23.85
CA ASP A 156 -4.54 -6.03 -23.84
C ASP A 156 -5.08 -4.73 -24.45
N PRO A 157 -5.11 -3.64 -23.71
CA PRO A 157 -5.68 -2.38 -24.19
C PRO A 157 -4.92 -1.80 -25.39
N ASP A 158 -3.68 -2.20 -25.59
CA ASP A 158 -2.81 -1.65 -26.66
C ASP A 158 -2.90 -2.46 -27.95
N THR A 159 -2.97 -3.78 -27.82
CA THR A 159 -2.95 -4.69 -28.98
C THR A 159 -4.31 -5.29 -29.30
N HIS A 160 -5.31 -5.13 -28.43
CA HIS A 160 -6.58 -5.84 -28.46
C HIS A 160 -6.45 -7.37 -28.50
N ALA A 161 -5.24 -7.86 -28.26
CA ALA A 161 -4.99 -9.28 -28.17
C ALA A 161 -5.54 -9.81 -26.84
N GLU A 162 -6.20 -10.95 -26.87
CA GLU A 162 -6.59 -11.65 -25.67
C GLU A 162 -5.31 -12.12 -24.94
N GLN A 163 -5.05 -11.53 -23.78
CA GLN A 163 -3.99 -12.00 -22.91
C GLN A 163 -4.56 -12.80 -21.76
N PRO A 164 -3.92 -13.91 -21.41
CA PRO A 164 -4.35 -14.66 -20.23
C PRO A 164 -4.17 -13.77 -19.00
N PHE A 165 -5.29 -13.41 -18.40
CA PHE A 165 -5.34 -12.63 -17.19
C PHE A 165 -5.57 -13.55 -16.00
N ASN A 166 -4.64 -13.58 -15.07
CA ASN A 166 -4.78 -14.37 -13.88
C ASN A 166 -5.53 -13.60 -12.78
N SER A 167 -6.83 -13.75 -12.75
CA SER A 167 -7.68 -13.12 -11.74
C SER A 167 -7.54 -13.75 -10.34
N ALA A 168 -6.80 -14.84 -10.22
CA ALA A 168 -6.62 -15.51 -8.93
C ALA A 168 -5.36 -15.10 -8.17
N GLY A 169 -4.69 -14.08 -8.68
CA GLY A 169 -3.43 -13.63 -8.10
C GLY A 169 -2.35 -14.68 -8.09
N TYR A 170 -1.80 -14.85 -8.82
CA TYR A 170 -0.91 -15.44 -9.19
C TYR A 170 -0.06 -16.32 -8.75
N VAL A 171 -0.49 -16.97 -8.16
CA VAL A 171 0.09 -18.15 -7.69
C VAL A 171 0.26 -19.20 -8.70
N LEU A 172 -0.29 -18.94 -9.85
CA LEU A 172 -0.39 -19.94 -10.84
C LEU A 172 0.70 -19.73 -11.86
N LYS A 173 1.62 -20.64 -11.93
CA LYS A 173 2.47 -20.80 -13.09
C LYS A 173 1.67 -21.39 -14.22
N GLN A 174 2.24 -21.25 -15.43
CA GLN A 174 1.77 -21.95 -16.60
C GLN A 174 1.36 -23.38 -16.30
N TYR A 175 0.33 -23.86 -16.96
CA TYR A 175 0.03 -25.27 -16.98
C TYR A 175 1.28 -26.05 -17.37
N GLY A 176 1.67 -26.99 -16.56
CA GLY A 176 2.61 -28.01 -16.95
C GLY A 176 2.13 -28.73 -18.23
N LYS A 177 2.97 -29.50 -18.87
CA LYS A 177 2.62 -30.28 -20.08
C LYS A 177 1.36 -31.16 -19.88
N ASP A 178 1.01 -31.44 -18.64
CA ASP A 178 -0.14 -32.22 -18.20
C ASP A 178 -1.38 -31.37 -17.88
N GLY A 179 -1.35 -30.06 -18.11
CA GLY A 179 -2.48 -29.14 -17.88
C GLY A 179 -2.75 -28.82 -16.41
N ARG A 180 -1.85 -29.20 -15.50
CA ARG A 180 -1.99 -28.88 -14.07
C ARG A 180 -1.56 -27.45 -13.79
N VAL A 181 -2.33 -26.80 -12.92
CA VAL A 181 -2.00 -25.47 -12.42
C VAL A 181 -1.05 -25.61 -11.22
N GLU A 182 0.14 -25.04 -11.34
CA GLU A 182 1.10 -25.06 -10.26
C GLU A 182 0.65 -24.18 -9.10
N SER A 183 0.72 -24.72 -7.89
CA SER A 183 0.42 -24.00 -6.66
C SER A 183 1.66 -23.26 -6.14
N ILE A 184 1.47 -22.38 -5.15
CA ILE A 184 2.59 -21.73 -4.45
C ILE A 184 3.52 -22.76 -3.79
N ARG A 185 2.98 -23.89 -3.35
CA ARG A 185 3.76 -24.99 -2.79
C ARG A 185 4.66 -25.60 -3.84
N ASP A 186 4.15 -25.81 -5.05
CA ASP A 186 4.95 -26.33 -6.17
C ASP A 186 6.07 -25.36 -6.54
N SER A 187 5.80 -24.05 -6.48
CA SER A 187 6.81 -23.02 -6.67
C SER A 187 7.93 -23.07 -5.62
N PHE A 188 7.59 -23.25 -4.35
CA PHE A 188 8.59 -23.44 -3.29
C PHE A 188 9.36 -24.74 -3.48
N GLU A 189 8.68 -25.84 -3.80
CA GLU A 189 9.32 -27.12 -4.08
C GLU A 189 10.29 -27.02 -5.26
N GLN A 190 9.87 -26.39 -6.35
CA GLN A 190 10.72 -26.15 -7.51
C GLN A 190 11.96 -25.33 -7.13
N TYR A 191 11.82 -24.22 -6.42
CA TYR A 191 12.96 -23.42 -5.98
C TYR A 191 13.91 -24.22 -5.11
N LEU A 192 13.41 -24.92 -4.10
CA LEU A 192 14.25 -25.72 -3.19
C LEU A 192 14.94 -26.89 -3.86
N THR A 193 14.31 -27.52 -4.86
CA THR A 193 14.92 -28.63 -5.58
C THR A 193 15.83 -28.18 -6.71
N TRP A 194 15.67 -26.98 -7.22
CA TRP A 194 16.51 -26.44 -8.30
C TRP A 194 17.96 -26.29 -7.88
N LEU A 195 18.21 -25.92 -6.65
CA LEU A 195 19.54 -25.86 -6.05
C LEU A 195 20.35 -27.17 -6.16
N TYR A 196 19.67 -28.27 -6.52
CA TYR A 196 20.28 -29.61 -6.67
C TYR A 196 20.12 -30.20 -8.08
N ARG A 197 19.69 -29.40 -9.07
CA ARG A 197 19.49 -29.84 -10.45
C ARG A 197 20.58 -29.30 -11.38
N ASP A 198 20.89 -30.08 -12.43
CA ASP A 198 21.81 -29.66 -13.50
C ASP A 198 21.18 -28.69 -14.52
N SER A 199 19.91 -28.32 -14.37
CA SER A 199 19.23 -27.39 -15.28
C SER A 199 19.47 -25.96 -14.85
N VAL A 200 19.97 -25.10 -15.75
CA VAL A 200 20.18 -23.68 -15.50
C VAL A 200 18.87 -22.91 -15.75
N PRO A 201 18.37 -22.11 -14.79
CA PRO A 201 17.21 -21.27 -15.00
C PRO A 201 17.49 -20.15 -16.02
N GLN A 202 16.42 -19.56 -16.55
CA GLN A 202 16.58 -18.41 -17.43
C GLN A 202 17.20 -17.24 -16.66
N ARG A 203 18.31 -16.72 -17.18
CA ARG A 203 19.03 -15.60 -16.58
C ARG A 203 18.18 -14.34 -16.60
N VAL A 204 18.04 -13.69 -15.44
CA VAL A 204 17.39 -12.38 -15.31
C VAL A 204 18.42 -11.26 -15.39
N THR A 205 18.00 -10.12 -15.88
CA THR A 205 18.82 -8.92 -16.01
C THR A 205 18.34 -7.80 -15.10
N GLU A 206 19.21 -6.86 -14.78
CA GLU A 206 18.86 -5.74 -13.91
C GLU A 206 17.80 -4.84 -14.55
N PRO A 207 16.73 -4.48 -13.81
CA PRO A 207 15.73 -3.55 -14.32
C PRO A 207 16.31 -2.15 -14.40
N VAL A 208 15.90 -1.42 -15.43
CA VAL A 208 16.33 -0.03 -15.65
C VAL A 208 15.58 0.90 -14.72
N SER A 209 16.10 1.11 -13.52
CA SER A 209 15.57 2.09 -12.58
C SER A 209 16.71 2.84 -11.90
N PHE A 210 16.66 4.17 -11.92
CA PHE A 210 17.69 5.02 -11.34
C PHE A 210 17.36 5.49 -9.93
N LEU A 211 16.25 5.04 -9.41
CA LEU A 211 15.77 5.39 -8.10
C LEU A 211 16.52 4.55 -7.04
N ILE A 212 17.30 5.19 -6.17
CA ILE A 212 18.10 4.50 -5.15
C ILE A 212 17.48 4.66 -3.76
N LEU A 213 17.20 5.90 -3.35
CA LEU A 213 16.83 6.25 -1.99
C LEU A 213 15.69 5.42 -1.38
N PRO A 214 14.56 5.19 -2.06
CA PRO A 214 13.44 4.46 -1.47
C PRO A 214 13.68 2.95 -1.34
N PHE A 215 14.72 2.42 -2.01
CA PHE A 215 15.10 1.01 -1.91
C PHE A 215 16.16 0.74 -0.83
N LEU A 216 16.78 1.79 -0.27
CA LEU A 216 17.85 1.63 0.74
C LEU A 216 17.44 0.79 1.96
N PRO A 217 16.24 0.93 2.55
CA PRO A 217 15.85 0.08 3.66
C PRO A 217 15.83 -1.40 3.28
N GLY A 218 15.21 -1.75 2.16
CA GLY A 218 15.19 -3.12 1.65
C GLY A 218 16.59 -3.63 1.34
N ALA A 219 17.43 -2.80 0.71
CA ALA A 219 18.81 -3.15 0.38
C ALA A 219 19.66 -3.44 1.63
N LEU A 220 19.47 -2.65 2.69
CA LEU A 220 20.09 -2.94 3.99
C LEU A 220 19.65 -4.30 4.53
N GLY A 221 18.36 -4.60 4.47
CA GLY A 221 17.82 -5.89 4.92
C GLY A 221 18.41 -7.07 4.14
N MET A 222 18.54 -6.93 2.81
CA MET A 222 19.17 -7.96 1.97
C MET A 222 20.67 -8.09 2.26
N ALA A 223 21.38 -6.99 2.45
CA ALA A 223 22.80 -7.02 2.80
C ALA A 223 23.03 -7.75 4.14
N LEU A 224 22.19 -7.46 5.13
CA LEU A 224 22.23 -8.17 6.42
C LEU A 224 21.92 -9.66 6.25
N ALA A 225 20.89 -10.01 5.47
CA ALA A 225 20.58 -11.42 5.20
C ALA A 225 21.77 -12.18 4.60
N ARG A 226 22.48 -11.59 3.64
CA ARG A 226 23.69 -12.18 3.06
C ARG A 226 24.84 -12.31 4.05
N LEU A 227 25.01 -11.37 4.97
CA LEU A 227 26.02 -11.48 6.04
C LEU A 227 25.78 -12.71 6.92
N PHE A 228 24.53 -13.17 7.05
CA PHE A 228 24.16 -14.41 7.74
C PHE A 228 24.15 -15.63 6.81
N GLY A 229 24.67 -15.52 5.60
CA GLY A 229 24.74 -16.64 4.63
C GLY A 229 23.39 -17.05 4.04
N LEU A 230 22.37 -16.19 4.13
CA LEU A 230 21.05 -16.49 3.56
C LEU A 230 21.06 -16.25 2.04
N GLY A 231 20.48 -17.19 1.28
CA GLY A 231 20.32 -17.09 -0.17
C GLY A 231 19.25 -16.09 -0.61
N ALA A 232 18.89 -16.12 -1.89
CA ALA A 232 17.98 -15.18 -2.54
C ALA A 232 16.62 -15.03 -1.81
N LEU A 233 16.02 -16.13 -1.37
CA LEU A 233 14.77 -16.13 -0.61
C LEU A 233 14.93 -15.46 0.76
N GLY A 234 16.02 -15.73 1.48
CA GLY A 234 16.34 -15.06 2.73
C GLY A 234 16.57 -13.56 2.56
N CYS A 235 17.22 -13.16 1.46
CA CYS A 235 17.38 -11.76 1.08
C CYS A 235 16.02 -11.08 0.84
N LEU A 236 15.09 -11.75 0.16
CA LEU A 236 13.74 -11.21 -0.06
C LEU A 236 13.05 -10.87 1.28
N TYR A 237 12.99 -11.85 2.20
CA TYR A 237 12.33 -11.64 3.49
C TYR A 237 13.09 -10.65 4.39
N GLY A 238 14.42 -10.69 4.39
CA GLY A 238 15.25 -9.71 5.08
C GLY A 238 14.98 -8.29 4.59
N GLY A 239 14.90 -8.12 3.28
CA GLY A 239 14.56 -6.85 2.65
C GLY A 239 13.15 -6.37 3.00
N ARG A 240 12.12 -7.24 2.93
CA ARG A 240 10.75 -6.94 3.34
C ARG A 240 10.66 -6.47 4.80
N LEU A 241 11.35 -7.17 5.71
CA LEU A 241 11.32 -6.86 7.14
C LEU A 241 11.94 -5.49 7.45
N VAL A 242 13.08 -5.15 6.85
CA VAL A 242 13.71 -3.85 7.09
C VAL A 242 12.93 -2.73 6.39
N ASN A 243 12.32 -2.99 5.23
CA ASN A 243 11.40 -2.04 4.60
C ASN A 243 10.15 -1.78 5.47
N LEU A 244 9.59 -2.83 6.07
CA LEU A 244 8.51 -2.72 7.05
C LEU A 244 8.93 -1.92 8.30
N LEU A 245 10.15 -2.10 8.78
CA LEU A 245 10.68 -1.31 9.90
C LEU A 245 10.75 0.18 9.54
N ALA A 246 11.18 0.52 8.31
CA ALA A 246 11.19 1.90 7.83
C ALA A 246 9.77 2.48 7.73
N TYR A 247 8.82 1.72 7.17
CA TYR A 247 7.40 2.09 7.16
C TYR A 247 6.86 2.33 8.57
N THR A 248 7.12 1.39 9.49
CA THR A 248 6.68 1.48 10.89
C THR A 248 7.28 2.69 11.61
N ALA A 249 8.55 2.99 11.38
CA ALA A 249 9.22 4.15 11.96
C ALA A 249 8.60 5.47 11.48
N LEU A 250 8.31 5.59 10.18
CA LEU A 250 7.64 6.75 9.60
C LEU A 250 6.21 6.89 10.12
N CYS A 251 5.46 5.79 10.20
CA CYS A 251 4.12 5.78 10.79
C CYS A 251 4.14 6.16 12.28
N TYR A 252 5.12 5.66 13.05
CA TYR A 252 5.32 6.07 14.43
C TYR A 252 5.61 7.56 14.54
N ALA A 253 6.51 8.08 13.72
CA ALA A 253 6.81 9.52 13.67
C ALA A 253 5.57 10.34 13.33
N ALA A 254 4.74 9.87 12.39
CA ALA A 254 3.48 10.51 12.03
C ALA A 254 2.48 10.50 13.21
N LEU A 255 2.22 9.33 13.84
CA LEU A 255 1.32 9.22 14.99
C LEU A 255 1.80 10.05 16.21
N ARG A 256 3.12 10.15 16.40
CA ARG A 256 3.73 10.97 17.45
C ARG A 256 3.60 12.46 17.15
N SER A 257 3.65 12.84 15.87
CA SER A 257 3.55 14.22 15.40
C SER A 257 2.10 14.70 15.27
N ALA A 258 1.15 13.79 15.10
CA ALA A 258 -0.26 14.13 14.99
C ALA A 258 -0.80 14.62 16.35
N HIS A 259 -1.14 15.90 16.42
CA HIS A 259 -1.79 16.49 17.59
C HIS A 259 -3.30 16.23 17.57
N LYS A 260 -3.88 16.12 16.38
CA LYS A 260 -5.31 15.90 16.14
C LYS A 260 -5.54 14.77 15.16
N CYS A 261 -6.74 14.23 15.15
CA CYS A 261 -7.19 13.22 14.18
C CYS A 261 -6.42 11.88 14.23
N ARG A 262 -5.81 11.54 15.35
CA ARG A 262 -4.94 10.33 15.48
C ARG A 262 -5.62 9.02 15.04
N PRO A 263 -6.91 8.75 15.35
CA PRO A 263 -7.58 7.54 14.89
C PRO A 263 -7.63 7.41 13.37
N ALA A 264 -7.85 8.52 12.63
CA ALA A 264 -7.87 8.51 11.17
C ALA A 264 -6.53 8.05 10.58
N PHE A 265 -5.43 8.58 11.11
CA PHE A 265 -4.09 8.16 10.70
C PHE A 265 -3.89 6.66 10.90
N LEU A 266 -4.18 6.15 12.10
CA LEU A 266 -3.97 4.74 12.40
C LEU A 266 -4.82 3.84 11.51
N CYS A 267 -6.10 4.17 11.26
CA CYS A 267 -6.98 3.37 10.42
C CYS A 267 -6.47 3.28 8.98
N ILE A 268 -5.95 4.36 8.42
CA ILE A 268 -5.39 4.34 7.06
C ILE A 268 -4.04 3.62 7.02
N MET A 269 -3.18 3.79 8.02
CA MET A 269 -1.89 3.09 8.12
C MET A 269 -2.05 1.57 8.26
N LEU A 270 -3.12 1.12 8.94
CA LEU A 270 -3.46 -0.29 9.14
C LEU A 270 -4.48 -0.81 8.11
N MET A 271 -4.89 0.00 7.14
CA MET A 271 -5.70 -0.48 6.02
C MET A 271 -4.97 -1.67 5.35
N PRO A 272 -5.66 -2.76 4.98
CA PRO A 272 -5.00 -3.93 4.41
C PRO A 272 -4.04 -3.60 3.27
N MET A 273 -4.44 -2.73 2.34
CA MET A 273 -3.58 -2.28 1.24
C MET A 273 -2.33 -1.53 1.75
N SER A 274 -2.45 -0.69 2.77
CA SER A 274 -1.30 0.04 3.33
C SER A 274 -0.27 -0.91 3.96
N LEU A 275 -0.74 -1.92 4.70
CA LEU A 275 0.14 -2.94 5.30
C LEU A 275 0.74 -3.86 4.25
N TYR A 276 -0.03 -4.25 3.24
CA TYR A 276 0.43 -5.09 2.14
C TYR A 276 1.60 -4.44 1.41
N MET A 277 1.47 -3.13 1.11
CA MET A 277 2.56 -2.36 0.51
C MET A 277 3.72 -2.14 1.49
N GLY A 278 3.42 -1.84 2.76
CA GLY A 278 4.41 -1.62 3.80
C GLY A 278 5.27 -2.84 4.13
N ALA A 279 4.70 -4.04 3.95
CA ALA A 279 5.35 -5.33 4.24
C ALA A 279 6.00 -5.99 3.00
N SER A 280 6.13 -5.26 1.89
CA SER A 280 6.75 -5.70 0.64
C SER A 280 8.05 -4.95 0.36
N LEU A 281 8.71 -5.29 -0.74
CA LEU A 281 9.88 -4.54 -1.22
C LEU A 281 9.53 -3.28 -2.01
N SER A 282 8.24 -2.93 -2.09
CA SER A 282 7.82 -1.73 -2.80
C SER A 282 8.38 -0.46 -2.15
N TYR A 283 8.83 0.46 -2.97
CA TYR A 283 9.17 1.82 -2.54
C TYR A 283 7.96 2.60 -1.99
N ASP A 284 6.74 2.13 -2.27
CA ASP A 284 5.53 2.74 -1.73
C ASP A 284 5.47 2.67 -0.19
N ALA A 285 6.15 1.72 0.45
CA ALA A 285 6.26 1.64 1.90
C ALA A 285 6.79 2.96 2.51
N THR A 286 7.96 3.41 2.06
CA THR A 286 8.57 4.65 2.53
C THR A 286 7.82 5.89 2.04
N LEU A 287 7.30 5.87 0.82
CA LEU A 287 6.53 6.96 0.23
C LEU A 287 5.23 7.23 1.01
N LEU A 288 4.45 6.18 1.32
CA LEU A 288 3.23 6.28 2.15
C LEU A 288 3.55 6.81 3.54
N GLY A 289 4.62 6.29 4.16
CA GLY A 289 5.09 6.80 5.45
C GLY A 289 5.39 8.29 5.43
N CYS A 290 6.01 8.80 4.36
CA CYS A 290 6.28 10.23 4.17
C CYS A 290 4.98 11.04 4.02
N TYR A 291 3.99 10.55 3.27
CA TYR A 291 2.70 11.23 3.15
C TYR A 291 1.98 11.31 4.50
N TYR A 292 1.96 10.23 5.26
CA TYR A 292 1.35 10.22 6.58
C TYR A 292 2.07 11.18 7.53
N LEU A 293 3.41 11.23 7.49
CA LEU A 293 4.20 12.16 8.30
C LEU A 293 3.89 13.62 7.92
N MET A 294 3.90 13.95 6.63
CA MET A 294 3.59 15.31 6.15
C MET A 294 2.19 15.76 6.61
N LEU A 295 1.17 14.90 6.43
CA LEU A 295 -0.19 15.21 6.87
C LEU A 295 -0.30 15.33 8.40
N ALA A 296 0.40 14.48 9.15
CA ALA A 296 0.43 14.55 10.61
C ALA A 296 1.07 15.86 11.12
N LEU A 297 2.16 16.29 10.52
CA LEU A 297 2.81 17.57 10.85
C LEU A 297 1.87 18.76 10.62
N LEU A 298 1.00 18.70 9.60
CA LEU A 298 -0.01 19.72 9.34
C LEU A 298 -1.13 19.75 10.40
N THR A 299 -1.25 18.76 11.27
CA THR A 299 -2.21 18.78 12.39
C THR A 299 -1.71 19.56 13.62
N ARG A 300 -0.43 19.94 13.65
CA ARG A 300 0.16 20.66 14.77
C ARG A 300 -0.40 22.08 14.88
N ASP A 301 -0.46 22.57 16.10
CA ASP A 301 -0.94 23.92 16.37
C ASP A 301 0.13 24.98 16.09
N GLU A 302 1.42 24.61 16.23
CA GLU A 302 2.57 25.46 15.92
C GLU A 302 3.65 24.72 15.14
N TRP A 303 4.29 25.43 14.23
CA TRP A 303 5.43 24.95 13.45
C TRP A 303 6.70 25.69 13.83
N ASN A 304 7.72 24.95 14.22
CA ASN A 304 9.09 25.41 14.44
C ASN A 304 10.03 24.87 13.35
N ASP A 305 11.29 25.28 13.37
CA ASP A 305 12.30 24.87 12.40
C ASP A 305 12.45 23.35 12.28
N LYS A 306 12.34 22.62 13.39
CA LYS A 306 12.41 21.14 13.38
C LYS A 306 11.22 20.52 12.65
N THR A 307 10.01 21.03 12.89
CA THR A 307 8.78 20.57 12.19
C THR A 307 8.89 20.85 10.69
N ALA A 308 9.34 22.05 10.33
CA ALA A 308 9.53 22.46 8.95
C ALA A 308 10.60 21.60 8.25
N LEU A 309 11.72 21.30 8.92
CA LEU A 309 12.76 20.43 8.38
C LEU A 309 12.25 19.01 8.09
N PHE A 310 11.54 18.38 9.03
CA PHE A 310 11.00 17.04 8.80
C PHE A 310 9.97 17.01 7.65
N TYR A 311 9.15 18.04 7.53
CA TYR A 311 8.23 18.15 6.40
C TYR A 311 8.98 18.31 5.08
N ALA A 312 9.97 19.18 5.02
CA ALA A 312 10.78 19.40 3.82
C ALA A 312 11.51 18.13 3.39
N LEU A 313 12.13 17.41 4.32
CA LEU A 313 12.81 16.14 4.04
C LEU A 313 11.84 15.09 3.48
N ALA A 314 10.67 14.95 4.09
CA ALA A 314 9.65 14.02 3.61
C ALA A 314 9.13 14.42 2.22
N CYS A 315 8.95 15.72 1.96
CA CYS A 315 8.52 16.23 0.66
C CYS A 315 9.58 16.03 -0.43
N VAL A 316 10.83 16.33 -0.14
CA VAL A 316 11.97 16.11 -1.05
C VAL A 316 12.11 14.63 -1.39
N PHE A 317 12.04 13.76 -0.38
CA PHE A 317 12.08 12.31 -0.59
C PHE A 317 10.91 11.82 -1.43
N ALA A 318 9.67 12.24 -1.12
CA ALA A 318 8.48 11.86 -1.87
C ALA A 318 8.56 12.29 -3.34
N ASN A 319 9.05 13.52 -3.60
CA ASN A 319 9.21 14.01 -4.96
C ASN A 319 10.35 13.29 -5.70
N GLY A 320 11.45 12.95 -5.03
CA GLY A 320 12.51 12.12 -5.61
C GLY A 320 12.03 10.71 -5.94
N THR A 321 11.03 10.20 -5.21
CA THR A 321 10.45 8.86 -5.45
C THR A 321 9.44 8.87 -6.60
N LYS A 322 8.50 9.82 -6.62
CA LYS A 322 7.54 10.04 -7.72
C LYS A 322 7.62 11.50 -8.12
N PRO A 323 8.40 11.81 -9.16
CA PRO A 323 8.69 13.18 -9.56
C PRO A 323 7.44 13.98 -9.95
N TYR A 324 7.57 15.29 -9.85
CA TYR A 324 6.64 16.32 -10.28
C TYR A 324 5.31 16.36 -9.55
N ILE A 325 4.54 15.27 -9.48
CA ILE A 325 3.24 15.24 -8.78
C ILE A 325 3.40 15.59 -7.28
N ASN A 326 4.50 15.19 -6.68
CA ASN A 326 4.78 15.45 -5.28
C ASN A 326 5.27 16.87 -5.00
N LEU A 327 5.56 17.68 -6.01
CA LEU A 327 5.77 19.13 -5.84
C LEU A 327 4.52 19.83 -5.30
N LEU A 328 3.33 19.28 -5.54
CA LEU A 328 2.10 19.83 -4.96
C LEU A 328 2.13 19.88 -3.43
N TRP A 329 2.86 18.97 -2.77
CA TRP A 329 2.96 18.97 -1.30
C TRP A 329 3.69 20.20 -0.74
N VAL A 330 4.55 20.85 -1.54
CA VAL A 330 5.31 22.04 -1.15
C VAL A 330 4.41 23.20 -0.75
N VAL A 331 3.22 23.31 -1.35
CA VAL A 331 2.30 24.43 -1.09
C VAL A 331 1.48 24.27 0.19
N LEU A 332 1.36 23.06 0.74
CA LEU A 332 0.50 22.80 1.90
C LEU A 332 0.87 23.61 3.16
N PRO A 333 2.15 23.83 3.51
CA PRO A 333 2.50 24.69 4.66
C PRO A 333 2.01 26.14 4.53
N LEU A 334 1.71 26.62 3.31
CA LEU A 334 1.18 27.97 3.09
C LEU A 334 -0.22 28.17 3.69
N ILE A 335 -0.97 27.07 3.93
CA ILE A 335 -2.31 27.13 4.55
C ILE A 335 -2.26 27.51 6.03
N LEU A 336 -1.11 27.35 6.68
CA LEU A 336 -0.91 27.68 8.09
C LEU A 336 -1.10 29.18 8.34
N ARG A 337 -1.60 29.56 9.51
CA ARG A 337 -1.71 30.96 9.90
C ARG A 337 -0.34 31.54 10.27
N LYS A 338 -0.19 32.87 10.19
CA LYS A 338 1.04 33.52 10.65
C LYS A 338 1.33 33.25 12.13
N SER A 339 0.30 33.17 12.96
CA SER A 339 0.42 32.85 14.39
C SER A 339 0.91 31.43 14.67
N GLU A 340 0.64 30.49 13.77
CA GLU A 340 1.06 29.09 13.87
C GLU A 340 2.51 28.88 13.37
N TRP A 341 3.04 29.84 12.61
CA TRP A 341 4.34 29.75 11.95
C TRP A 341 5.45 30.37 12.78
N LYS A 342 6.26 29.56 13.44
CA LYS A 342 7.40 29.95 14.27
C LYS A 342 8.74 29.54 13.64
N VAL A 343 8.76 29.44 12.32
CA VAL A 343 9.97 29.08 11.55
C VAL A 343 10.73 30.35 11.18
N ARG A 344 12.06 30.30 11.21
CA ARG A 344 12.95 31.44 10.91
C ARG A 344 12.73 32.03 9.50
N PHE A 345 12.34 31.22 8.53
CA PHE A 345 12.02 31.68 7.17
C PHE A 345 10.54 32.01 7.03
N SER A 346 10.20 32.93 6.15
CA SER A 346 8.80 33.12 5.75
C SER A 346 8.26 31.87 5.07
N ARG A 347 6.93 31.66 5.13
CA ARG A 347 6.30 30.49 4.49
C ARG A 347 6.60 30.40 3.00
N ALA A 348 6.65 31.54 2.29
CA ALA A 348 6.97 31.58 0.88
C ALA A 348 8.43 31.18 0.61
N VAL A 349 9.38 31.71 1.36
CA VAL A 349 10.80 31.34 1.26
C VAL A 349 10.99 29.87 1.56
N TYR A 350 10.34 29.36 2.61
CA TYR A 350 10.38 27.95 2.95
C TYR A 350 9.84 27.05 1.81
N ALA A 351 8.70 27.42 1.21
CA ALA A 351 8.13 26.68 0.09
C ALA A 351 9.09 26.68 -1.13
N VAL A 352 9.69 27.83 -1.46
CA VAL A 352 10.67 27.93 -2.56
C VAL A 352 11.91 27.06 -2.28
N LEU A 353 12.46 27.10 -1.07
CA LEU A 353 13.62 26.28 -0.69
C LEU A 353 13.29 24.78 -0.74
N THR A 354 12.11 24.39 -0.26
CA THR A 354 11.66 22.99 -0.31
C THR A 354 11.44 22.54 -1.76
N ALA A 355 10.85 23.38 -2.60
CA ALA A 355 10.69 23.09 -4.03
C ALA A 355 12.03 22.97 -4.73
N ALA A 356 12.95 23.89 -4.45
CA ALA A 356 14.30 23.86 -5.03
C ALA A 356 15.03 22.56 -4.65
N GLY A 357 14.96 22.15 -3.38
CA GLY A 357 15.55 20.89 -2.92
C GLY A 357 14.90 19.66 -3.58
N ALA A 358 13.58 19.65 -3.73
CA ALA A 358 12.86 18.59 -4.38
C ALA A 358 13.20 18.48 -5.88
N LEU A 359 13.26 19.61 -6.58
CA LEU A 359 13.65 19.67 -7.99
C LEU A 359 15.13 19.30 -8.18
N ALA A 360 16.02 19.78 -7.32
CA ALA A 360 17.44 19.44 -7.39
C ALA A 360 17.66 17.92 -7.27
N LEU A 361 16.97 17.26 -6.33
CA LEU A 361 17.03 15.80 -6.22
C LEU A 361 16.48 15.11 -7.48
N THR A 362 15.33 15.55 -7.99
CA THR A 362 14.73 14.97 -9.20
C THR A 362 15.64 15.13 -10.41
N LEU A 363 16.13 16.34 -10.67
CA LEU A 363 17.03 16.60 -11.78
C LEU A 363 18.36 15.85 -11.64
N GLY A 364 18.87 15.72 -10.41
CA GLY A 364 20.05 14.90 -10.13
C GLY A 364 19.83 13.42 -10.48
N VAL A 365 18.69 12.85 -10.11
CA VAL A 365 18.32 11.47 -10.46
C VAL A 365 18.12 11.31 -11.97
N GLU A 366 17.49 12.27 -12.64
CA GLU A 366 17.29 12.24 -14.09
C GLU A 366 18.60 12.36 -14.86
N GLN A 367 19.50 13.26 -14.43
CA GLN A 367 20.83 13.40 -15.01
C GLN A 367 21.66 12.14 -14.84
N TYR A 368 21.65 11.57 -13.65
CA TYR A 368 22.32 10.29 -13.39
C TYR A 368 21.76 9.19 -14.30
N GLY A 369 20.43 9.11 -14.42
CA GLY A 369 19.77 8.19 -15.33
C GLY A 369 20.16 8.40 -16.81
N THR A 370 20.31 9.64 -17.23
CA THR A 370 20.73 9.98 -18.61
C THR A 370 22.18 9.55 -18.87
N LEU A 371 23.09 9.81 -17.93
CA LEU A 371 24.46 9.38 -18.03
C LEU A 371 24.58 7.85 -18.12
N LEU A 372 23.81 7.14 -17.33
CA LEU A 372 23.81 5.67 -17.37
C LEU A 372 23.22 5.13 -18.67
N ARG A 373 22.12 5.70 -19.18
CA ARG A 373 21.51 5.27 -20.47
C ARG A 373 22.48 5.34 -21.63
N HIS A 374 23.47 6.21 -21.61
CA HIS A 374 24.49 6.29 -22.64
C HIS A 374 25.32 5.00 -22.71
N ASN A 375 25.47 4.30 -21.59
CA ASN A 375 26.20 3.03 -21.51
C ASN A 375 25.36 1.80 -21.88
N TYR A 376 24.02 1.95 -21.93
CA TYR A 376 23.13 0.79 -22.11
C TYR A 376 22.64 0.56 -23.53
N GLY A 377 22.97 1.44 -24.50
CA GLY A 377 22.28 1.44 -25.78
C GLY A 377 20.79 1.77 -25.61
N ALA A 378 20.08 1.92 -26.68
CA ALA A 378 18.63 2.08 -26.63
C ALA A 378 18.02 0.77 -26.12
N ILE A 379 17.74 0.69 -24.83
CA ILE A 379 16.83 -0.34 -24.33
C ILE A 379 15.51 -0.03 -24.98
N ALA A 380 15.21 -0.79 -26.03
CA ALA A 380 13.90 -0.72 -26.65
C ALA A 380 12.88 -0.85 -25.53
N ARG A 381 12.02 0.14 -25.34
CA ARG A 381 10.85 -0.02 -24.50
C ARG A 381 10.14 -1.23 -25.04
N GLN A 382 10.16 -2.31 -24.25
CA GLN A 382 9.46 -3.52 -24.62
C GLN A 382 7.98 -3.18 -24.77
N GLY A 383 7.45 -3.44 -25.92
CA GLY A 383 6.13 -3.08 -26.36
C GLY A 383 6.16 -1.79 -27.19
N GLY A 384 5.79 -1.88 -28.44
CA GLY A 384 5.54 -0.75 -29.33
C GLY A 384 4.37 0.07 -28.79
N THR A 385 4.59 0.73 -27.64
CA THR A 385 3.53 1.49 -26.98
C THR A 385 3.32 2.78 -27.73
N THR A 386 2.09 3.02 -28.09
CA THR A 386 1.58 4.29 -28.59
C THR A 386 1.57 5.40 -27.52
N VAL A 387 2.32 5.20 -26.43
CA VAL A 387 2.47 6.18 -25.35
C VAL A 387 3.40 7.29 -25.79
N ASN A 388 2.85 8.48 -25.93
CA ASN A 388 3.57 9.70 -26.23
C ASN A 388 3.05 10.82 -25.33
N GLY A 389 3.80 11.16 -24.28
CA GLY A 389 3.39 12.14 -23.28
C GLY A 389 3.12 13.54 -23.85
N GLY A 390 3.90 13.98 -24.84
CA GLY A 390 3.69 15.26 -25.50
C GLY A 390 2.40 15.30 -26.32
N ALA A 391 2.16 14.26 -27.11
CA ALA A 391 0.93 14.12 -27.88
C ALA A 391 -0.29 13.96 -26.98
N GLN A 392 -0.15 13.22 -25.87
CA GLN A 392 -1.22 13.05 -24.89
C GLN A 392 -1.56 14.35 -24.17
N LEU A 393 -0.55 15.13 -23.77
CA LEU A 393 -0.78 16.46 -23.19
C LEU A 393 -1.51 17.38 -24.18
N LEU A 394 -1.09 17.37 -25.44
CA LEU A 394 -1.75 18.14 -26.50
C LEU A 394 -3.20 17.68 -26.70
N PHE A 395 -3.45 16.37 -26.65
CA PHE A 395 -4.80 15.82 -26.69
C PHE A 395 -5.67 16.35 -25.55
N VAL A 396 -5.17 16.33 -24.32
CA VAL A 396 -5.87 16.85 -23.13
C VAL A 396 -6.21 18.34 -23.31
N LEU A 397 -5.25 19.14 -23.76
CA LEU A 397 -5.44 20.58 -23.96
C LEU A 397 -6.44 20.90 -25.08
N LYS A 398 -6.44 20.13 -26.18
CA LYS A 398 -7.36 20.29 -27.28
C LYS A 398 -8.77 19.75 -27.03
N ASN A 399 -8.91 18.80 -26.12
CA ASN A 399 -10.17 18.09 -25.87
C ASN A 399 -10.53 18.06 -24.37
N PRO A 400 -10.69 19.21 -23.68
CA PRO A 400 -10.86 19.25 -22.22
C PRO A 400 -12.13 18.51 -21.74
N LEU A 401 -13.24 18.61 -22.48
CA LEU A 401 -14.48 17.91 -22.12
C LEU A 401 -14.35 16.39 -22.25
N ARG A 402 -13.67 15.92 -23.30
CA ARG A 402 -13.39 14.49 -23.46
C ARG A 402 -12.45 14.00 -22.35
N TYR A 403 -11.47 14.81 -21.97
CA TYR A 403 -10.59 14.47 -20.85
C TYR A 403 -11.34 14.39 -19.51
N ILE A 404 -12.29 15.29 -19.24
CA ILE A 404 -13.17 15.19 -18.07
C ILE A 404 -13.96 13.87 -18.11
N ALA A 405 -14.50 13.49 -19.25
CA ALA A 405 -15.19 12.22 -19.43
C ALA A 405 -14.27 11.01 -19.15
N VAL A 406 -13.00 11.07 -19.58
CA VAL A 406 -11.98 10.04 -19.27
C VAL A 406 -11.75 9.93 -17.76
N LEU A 407 -11.61 11.06 -17.04
CA LEU A 407 -11.44 11.06 -15.59
C LEU A 407 -12.65 10.43 -14.89
N LEU A 408 -13.85 10.87 -15.24
CA LEU A 408 -15.10 10.37 -14.63
C LEU A 408 -15.35 8.90 -14.98
N GLY A 409 -15.13 8.50 -16.22
CA GLY A 409 -15.25 7.12 -16.67
C GLY A 409 -14.26 6.20 -15.94
N THR A 410 -13.01 6.65 -15.79
CA THR A 410 -12.00 5.88 -15.04
C THR A 410 -12.38 5.73 -13.57
N LEU A 411 -12.91 6.76 -12.93
CA LEU A 411 -13.41 6.69 -11.55
C LEU A 411 -14.60 5.73 -11.43
N TYR A 412 -15.53 5.79 -12.36
CA TYR A 412 -16.71 4.92 -12.39
C TYR A 412 -16.33 3.44 -12.55
N GLU A 413 -15.48 3.11 -13.52
CA GLU A 413 -15.04 1.75 -13.79
C GLU A 413 -14.21 1.12 -12.65
N ASN A 414 -13.58 1.94 -11.82
CA ASN A 414 -12.81 1.49 -10.65
C ASN A 414 -13.55 1.67 -9.32
N ASP A 415 -14.87 1.82 -9.32
CA ASP A 415 -15.68 2.05 -8.11
C ASP A 415 -15.15 3.17 -7.20
N GLY A 416 -14.64 4.25 -7.81
CA GLY A 416 -13.94 5.32 -7.10
C GLY A 416 -12.70 4.86 -6.35
N PHE A 417 -12.14 3.70 -6.68
CA PHE A 417 -11.02 3.03 -6.01
C PHE A 417 -11.31 2.57 -4.57
N LEU A 418 -12.56 2.56 -4.13
CA LEU A 418 -12.92 2.12 -2.78
C LEU A 418 -12.72 0.60 -2.62
N GLY A 419 -13.25 -0.20 -3.53
CA GLY A 419 -13.13 -1.66 -3.51
C GLY A 419 -11.68 -2.13 -3.50
N GLN A 420 -10.82 -1.44 -4.21
CA GLN A 420 -9.40 -1.78 -4.30
C GLN A 420 -8.61 -1.60 -2.99
N LEU A 421 -9.11 -0.87 -1.99
CA LEU A 421 -8.46 -0.74 -0.68
C LEU A 421 -8.36 -2.07 0.08
N GLY A 422 -9.21 -3.03 -0.25
CA GLY A 422 -9.21 -4.38 0.31
C GLY A 422 -8.70 -5.45 -0.65
N LEU A 423 -8.19 -5.09 -1.83
CA LEU A 423 -7.62 -6.03 -2.79
C LEU A 423 -6.13 -6.24 -2.55
N PHE A 424 -5.67 -7.45 -2.84
CA PHE A 424 -4.27 -7.84 -2.81
C PHE A 424 -3.77 -8.21 -4.22
N GLY A 425 -2.54 -8.71 -4.32
CA GLY A 425 -1.95 -9.01 -5.62
C GLY A 425 -1.86 -7.77 -6.49
N TRP A 426 -2.04 -7.92 -7.77
CA TRP A 426 -2.11 -6.84 -8.75
C TRP A 426 -3.53 -6.28 -8.92
N LYS A 427 -4.32 -6.22 -7.87
CA LYS A 427 -5.76 -5.92 -7.79
C LYS A 427 -6.65 -7.07 -8.30
N ASP A 428 -6.11 -8.23 -8.38
CA ASP A 428 -6.69 -9.44 -8.97
C ASP A 428 -7.03 -10.49 -7.91
N MET A 429 -6.72 -10.22 -6.63
CA MET A 429 -6.94 -11.16 -5.55
C MET A 429 -7.95 -10.62 -4.52
N PRO A 430 -9.24 -10.79 -4.76
CA PRO A 430 -10.27 -10.47 -3.78
C PRO A 430 -10.35 -11.59 -2.74
N ILE A 431 -10.06 -11.25 -1.49
CA ILE A 431 -10.44 -12.07 -0.34
C ILE A 431 -11.77 -11.52 0.15
N ALA A 432 -12.88 -12.15 -0.22
CA ALA A 432 -14.23 -11.59 -0.14
C ALA A 432 -14.54 -10.88 1.20
N PHE A 433 -14.22 -11.52 2.33
CA PHE A 433 -14.45 -10.90 3.64
C PHE A 433 -13.67 -9.60 3.83
N ILE A 434 -12.38 -9.59 3.51
CA ILE A 434 -11.52 -8.41 3.67
C ILE A 434 -11.86 -7.35 2.62
N SER A 435 -12.00 -7.77 1.36
CA SER A 435 -12.20 -6.82 0.25
C SER A 435 -13.53 -6.07 0.35
N ILE A 436 -14.59 -6.75 0.83
CA ILE A 436 -15.93 -6.16 0.96
C ILE A 436 -16.07 -5.38 2.26
N THR A 437 -15.57 -5.90 3.39
CA THR A 437 -15.91 -5.34 4.70
C THR A 437 -14.84 -4.41 5.27
N ALA A 438 -13.54 -4.66 5.04
CA ALA A 438 -12.50 -3.86 5.66
C ALA A 438 -12.52 -2.39 5.20
N PRO A 439 -12.59 -2.05 3.91
CA PRO A 439 -12.60 -0.65 3.48
C PRO A 439 -13.73 0.16 4.11
N PRO A 440 -15.03 -0.20 3.98
CA PRO A 440 -16.10 0.61 4.53
C PRO A 440 -16.08 0.66 6.06
N VAL A 441 -15.77 -0.45 6.74
CA VAL A 441 -15.75 -0.48 8.21
C VAL A 441 -14.58 0.34 8.75
N LEU A 442 -13.39 0.21 8.19
CA LEU A 442 -12.22 0.97 8.65
C LEU A 442 -12.33 2.46 8.33
N LEU A 443 -12.87 2.82 7.17
CA LEU A 443 -13.15 4.23 6.85
C LEU A 443 -14.22 4.81 7.76
N ALA A 444 -15.31 4.08 8.04
CA ALA A 444 -16.34 4.51 8.98
C ALA A 444 -15.77 4.66 10.41
N ALA A 445 -14.96 3.70 10.87
CA ALA A 445 -14.29 3.78 12.16
C ALA A 445 -13.34 4.99 12.23
N ALA A 446 -12.55 5.21 11.17
CA ALA A 446 -11.66 6.35 11.06
C ALA A 446 -12.44 7.69 11.18
N MET A 447 -13.53 7.83 10.44
CA MET A 447 -14.37 9.03 10.46
C MET A 447 -15.04 9.23 11.82
N LEU A 448 -15.70 8.20 12.35
CA LEU A 448 -16.46 8.28 13.60
C LEU A 448 -15.55 8.47 14.81
N CYS A 449 -14.49 7.68 14.96
CA CYS A 449 -13.56 7.82 16.08
C CYS A 449 -12.89 9.20 16.07
N THR A 450 -12.48 9.69 14.89
CA THR A 450 -11.87 11.01 14.76
C THR A 450 -12.87 12.13 15.04
N ALA A 451 -14.11 12.04 14.56
CA ALA A 451 -15.15 13.02 14.87
C ALA A 451 -15.46 13.11 16.37
N GLN A 452 -15.35 12.01 17.09
CA GLN A 452 -15.59 11.95 18.54
C GLN A 452 -14.39 12.44 19.38
N THR A 453 -13.17 12.42 18.83
CA THR A 453 -11.95 12.83 19.54
C THR A 453 -11.63 14.31 19.32
N ASP A 454 -10.92 14.61 18.24
CA ASP A 454 -10.55 15.96 17.86
C ASP A 454 -10.38 16.09 16.35
N THR A 455 -10.77 17.25 15.81
CA THR A 455 -10.72 17.54 14.37
C THR A 455 -10.05 18.87 14.09
N LEU A 456 -9.58 19.03 12.87
CA LEU A 456 -9.01 20.28 12.39
C LEU A 456 -10.09 21.35 12.17
N GLY A 457 -9.70 22.64 12.28
CA GLY A 457 -10.58 23.77 12.02
C GLY A 457 -11.03 23.84 10.54
N ARG A 458 -12.20 24.46 10.32
CA ARG A 458 -12.88 24.57 9.02
C ARG A 458 -11.97 25.00 7.88
N ARG A 459 -11.20 26.07 8.09
CA ARG A 459 -10.30 26.64 7.07
C ARG A 459 -9.24 25.62 6.64
N ARG A 460 -8.57 24.99 7.60
CA ARG A 460 -7.52 24.00 7.33
C ARG A 460 -8.10 22.79 6.60
N MET A 461 -9.28 22.33 7.04
CA MET A 461 -9.98 21.22 6.37
C MET A 461 -10.41 21.54 4.94
N GLY A 462 -10.90 22.76 4.69
CA GLY A 462 -11.26 23.20 3.34
C GLY A 462 -10.06 23.16 2.37
N TRP A 463 -8.92 23.69 2.82
CA TRP A 463 -7.70 23.66 2.03
C TRP A 463 -7.17 22.23 1.80
N LEU A 464 -7.19 21.38 2.83
CA LEU A 464 -6.76 19.99 2.70
C LEU A 464 -7.68 19.20 1.77
N GLY A 465 -8.99 19.45 1.81
CA GLY A 465 -9.96 18.85 0.89
C GLY A 465 -9.73 19.29 -0.56
N ALA A 466 -9.54 20.59 -0.78
CA ALA A 466 -9.19 21.12 -2.10
C ALA A 466 -7.87 20.53 -2.63
N PHE A 467 -6.86 20.44 -1.77
CA PHE A 467 -5.60 19.79 -2.12
C PHE A 467 -5.80 18.32 -2.49
N GLY A 468 -6.58 17.56 -1.72
CA GLY A 468 -6.88 16.17 -2.01
C GLY A 468 -7.49 15.97 -3.40
N LEU A 469 -8.42 16.85 -3.78
CA LEU A 469 -9.01 16.84 -5.12
C LEU A 469 -7.96 17.15 -6.21
N VAL A 470 -7.19 18.22 -6.03
CA VAL A 470 -6.12 18.62 -6.99
C VAL A 470 -5.07 17.50 -7.11
N TYR A 471 -4.67 16.90 -5.99
CA TYR A 471 -3.70 15.80 -6.00
C TYR A 471 -4.26 14.55 -6.69
N ALA A 472 -5.53 14.19 -6.45
CA ALA A 472 -6.17 13.05 -7.11
C ALA A 472 -6.23 13.25 -8.63
N VAL A 473 -6.71 14.41 -9.08
CA VAL A 473 -6.76 14.75 -10.51
C VAL A 473 -5.35 14.78 -11.10
N GLY A 474 -4.38 15.38 -10.38
CA GLY A 474 -2.99 15.44 -10.81
C GLY A 474 -2.36 14.05 -10.96
N ALA A 475 -2.60 13.12 -10.03
CA ALA A 475 -2.12 11.75 -10.11
C ALA A 475 -2.74 10.99 -11.31
N MET A 476 -4.04 11.15 -11.53
CA MET A 476 -4.72 10.59 -12.69
C MET A 476 -4.16 11.18 -14.01
N THR A 477 -3.95 12.50 -14.04
CA THR A 477 -3.37 13.18 -15.20
C THR A 477 -1.95 12.72 -15.49
N ALA A 478 -1.13 12.58 -14.45
CA ALA A 478 0.24 12.08 -14.60
C ALA A 478 0.25 10.68 -15.25
N MET A 479 -0.58 9.76 -14.77
CA MET A 479 -0.70 8.41 -15.34
C MET A 479 -1.26 8.44 -16.78
N TYR A 480 -2.20 9.34 -17.06
CA TYR A 480 -2.74 9.51 -18.40
C TYR A 480 -1.69 9.98 -19.41
N ILE A 481 -0.79 10.87 -18.97
CA ILE A 481 0.26 11.42 -19.83
C ILE A 481 1.44 10.46 -19.99
N THR A 482 1.83 9.77 -18.93
CA THR A 482 3.09 9.00 -18.88
C THR A 482 2.95 7.52 -19.16
N TYR A 483 1.74 6.98 -19.03
CA TYR A 483 1.52 5.52 -19.08
C TYR A 483 0.40 5.08 -20.03
N THR A 484 -0.52 6.00 -20.39
CA THR A 484 -1.69 5.66 -21.19
C THR A 484 -1.48 6.03 -22.67
N PRO A 485 -1.85 5.16 -23.62
CA PRO A 485 -1.83 5.48 -25.05
C PRO A 485 -2.63 6.74 -25.41
N VAL A 486 -2.19 7.45 -26.45
CA VAL A 486 -2.78 8.73 -26.83
C VAL A 486 -4.25 8.61 -27.18
N GLY A 487 -5.09 9.40 -26.51
CA GLY A 487 -6.53 9.51 -26.79
C GLY A 487 -7.39 8.38 -26.26
N MET A 488 -6.84 7.46 -25.44
CA MET A 488 -7.63 6.42 -24.79
C MET A 488 -8.77 6.99 -23.95
N VAL A 489 -9.87 6.23 -23.89
CA VAL A 489 -11.10 6.60 -23.17
C VAL A 489 -11.04 6.36 -21.67
N ARG A 490 -9.98 5.69 -21.19
CA ARG A 490 -9.71 5.39 -19.76
C ARG A 490 -8.23 5.55 -19.46
N ILE A 491 -7.90 5.68 -18.19
CA ILE A 491 -6.52 5.76 -17.72
C ILE A 491 -6.06 4.37 -17.32
N VAL A 492 -4.98 3.90 -17.93
CA VAL A 492 -4.39 2.58 -17.65
C VAL A 492 -3.42 2.66 -16.48
N GLY A 493 -3.27 1.56 -15.75
CA GLY A 493 -2.24 1.42 -14.70
C GLY A 493 -2.55 2.11 -13.36
N LEU A 494 -3.70 2.77 -13.21
CA LEU A 494 -4.11 3.37 -11.93
C LEU A 494 -4.37 2.31 -10.87
N GLN A 495 -3.87 2.59 -9.68
CA GLN A 495 -4.03 1.72 -8.51
C GLN A 495 -4.39 2.53 -7.27
N THR A 496 -5.21 1.95 -6.39
CA THR A 496 -5.67 2.59 -5.15
C THR A 496 -4.54 3.04 -4.23
N ARG A 497 -3.39 2.37 -4.26
CA ARG A 497 -2.22 2.76 -3.45
C ARG A 497 -1.78 4.22 -3.70
N TYR A 498 -2.03 4.76 -4.89
CA TYR A 498 -1.72 6.16 -5.21
C TYR A 498 -2.65 7.16 -4.52
N PHE A 499 -3.84 6.72 -4.13
CA PHE A 499 -4.89 7.53 -3.51
C PHE A 499 -5.01 7.36 -2.00
N LEU A 500 -4.18 6.54 -1.35
CA LEU A 500 -4.21 6.39 0.12
C LEU A 500 -4.08 7.72 0.86
N PRO A 501 -3.21 8.68 0.48
CA PRO A 501 -3.20 10.00 1.11
C PRO A 501 -4.49 10.80 0.85
N VAL A 502 -5.12 10.62 -0.31
CA VAL A 502 -6.43 11.24 -0.62
C VAL A 502 -7.52 10.66 0.27
N TRP A 503 -7.55 9.35 0.45
CA TRP A 503 -8.48 8.69 1.38
C TRP A 503 -8.32 9.21 2.81
N LEU A 504 -7.10 9.42 3.28
CA LEU A 504 -6.87 10.05 4.58
C LEU A 504 -7.46 11.46 4.63
N LEU A 505 -7.26 12.29 3.61
CA LEU A 505 -7.81 13.63 3.52
C LEU A 505 -9.34 13.63 3.51
N LEU A 506 -9.98 12.71 2.76
CA LEU A 506 -11.43 12.54 2.75
C LEU A 506 -11.98 12.15 4.12
N VAL A 507 -11.32 11.21 4.79
CA VAL A 507 -11.66 10.81 6.17
C VAL A 507 -11.59 11.99 7.14
N LEU A 508 -10.51 12.78 7.06
CA LEU A 508 -10.34 13.96 7.90
C LEU A 508 -11.46 15.00 7.66
N ALA A 509 -11.80 15.23 6.38
CA ALA A 509 -12.89 16.15 6.00
C ALA A 509 -14.24 15.63 6.49
N ALA A 510 -14.55 14.37 6.27
CA ALA A 510 -15.80 13.73 6.71
C ALA A 510 -15.92 13.74 8.24
N ALA A 511 -14.85 13.44 8.97
CA ALA A 511 -14.83 13.51 10.43
C ALA A 511 -15.13 14.93 10.95
N ALA A 512 -14.58 15.96 10.29
CA ALA A 512 -14.85 17.34 10.67
C ALA A 512 -16.30 17.78 10.41
N VAL A 513 -16.95 17.23 9.37
CA VAL A 513 -18.40 17.43 9.13
C VAL A 513 -19.23 16.69 10.17
N LEU A 514 -18.93 15.41 10.41
CA LEU A 514 -19.64 14.58 11.38
C LEU A 514 -19.57 15.15 12.79
N ARG A 515 -18.45 15.73 13.21
CA ARG A 515 -18.32 16.39 14.52
C ARG A 515 -19.29 17.55 14.71
N ARG A 516 -19.81 18.16 13.66
CA ARG A 516 -20.81 19.24 13.76
C ARG A 516 -22.21 18.72 13.96
N VAL A 517 -22.48 17.52 13.42
CA VAL A 517 -23.81 16.91 13.45
C VAL A 517 -23.95 16.01 14.68
N LEU A 518 -22.90 15.27 15.02
CA LEU A 518 -22.90 14.31 16.12
C LEU A 518 -22.41 14.98 17.41
N ALA A 519 -23.14 14.74 18.50
CA ALA A 519 -22.65 15.07 19.83
C ALA A 519 -21.49 14.15 20.25
N PRO A 520 -20.39 14.68 20.81
CA PRO A 520 -19.29 13.83 21.29
C PRO A 520 -19.75 12.91 22.44
N ARG A 521 -19.53 11.62 22.31
CA ARG A 521 -19.92 10.61 23.32
C ARG A 521 -18.78 9.70 23.73
N LEU A 522 -17.72 9.67 22.92
CA LEU A 522 -16.51 8.93 23.21
C LEU A 522 -15.44 9.87 23.74
N THR A 523 -14.77 9.47 24.80
CA THR A 523 -13.51 10.13 25.18
C THR A 523 -12.44 9.84 24.13
N ALA A 524 -11.43 10.70 24.00
CA ALA A 524 -10.31 10.49 23.09
C ALA A 524 -9.69 9.10 23.27
N ALA A 525 -9.45 8.69 24.52
CA ALA A 525 -8.88 7.36 24.83
C ALA A 525 -9.76 6.19 24.37
N LYS A 526 -11.10 6.32 24.45
CA LYS A 526 -12.01 5.27 23.96
C LYS A 526 -12.04 5.21 22.44
N GLY A 527 -12.05 6.38 21.77
CA GLY A 527 -11.97 6.44 20.31
C GLY A 527 -10.66 5.86 19.77
N GLU A 528 -9.54 6.19 20.40
CA GLU A 528 -8.23 5.63 20.08
C GLU A 528 -8.19 4.11 20.32
N ALA A 529 -8.71 3.62 21.44
CA ALA A 529 -8.76 2.20 21.75
C ALA A 529 -9.63 1.41 20.76
N LEU A 530 -10.77 1.97 20.36
CA LEU A 530 -11.66 1.37 19.36
C LEU A 530 -10.97 1.29 18.00
N ALA A 531 -10.30 2.36 17.55
CA ALA A 531 -9.56 2.38 16.32
C ALA A 531 -8.46 1.30 16.30
N VAL A 532 -7.64 1.21 17.36
CA VAL A 532 -6.58 0.18 17.48
C VAL A 532 -7.18 -1.23 17.39
N THR A 533 -8.30 -1.46 18.08
CA THR A 533 -8.90 -2.79 18.15
C THR A 533 -9.47 -3.22 16.80
N LEU A 534 -10.23 -2.36 16.14
CA LEU A 534 -10.82 -2.67 14.83
C LEU A 534 -9.75 -2.83 13.76
N CYS A 535 -8.80 -1.89 13.70
CA CYS A 535 -7.74 -1.94 12.69
C CYS A 535 -6.81 -3.15 12.90
N GLY A 536 -6.41 -3.42 14.15
CA GLY A 536 -5.60 -4.58 14.48
C GLY A 536 -6.30 -5.89 14.15
N TRP A 537 -7.62 -5.96 14.39
CA TRP A 537 -8.41 -7.13 14.04
C TRP A 537 -8.44 -7.36 12.51
N TYR A 538 -8.79 -6.33 11.73
CA TYR A 538 -8.84 -6.47 10.27
C TYR A 538 -7.47 -6.74 9.66
N ALA A 539 -6.42 -6.12 10.18
CA ALA A 539 -5.06 -6.38 9.74
C ALA A 539 -4.64 -7.83 10.02
N PHE A 540 -4.94 -8.33 11.22
CA PHE A 540 -4.66 -9.73 11.57
C PHE A 540 -5.48 -10.70 10.71
N ALA A 541 -6.79 -10.49 10.59
CA ALA A 541 -7.65 -11.31 9.75
C ALA A 541 -7.19 -11.30 8.28
N GLY A 542 -6.80 -10.13 7.78
CA GLY A 542 -6.25 -9.99 6.43
C GLY A 542 -5.00 -10.82 6.21
N ALA A 543 -4.05 -10.79 7.15
CA ALA A 543 -2.83 -11.60 7.05
C ALA A 543 -3.13 -13.12 7.09
N VAL A 544 -4.02 -13.55 8.00
CA VAL A 544 -4.41 -14.98 8.10
C VAL A 544 -5.09 -15.46 6.83
N LEU A 545 -6.02 -14.67 6.30
CA LEU A 545 -6.75 -15.04 5.08
C LEU A 545 -5.85 -14.97 3.84
N LEU A 546 -4.88 -14.05 3.81
CA LEU A 546 -3.87 -13.99 2.76
C LEU A 546 -2.99 -15.24 2.79
N PHE A 547 -2.51 -15.63 3.97
CA PHE A 547 -1.74 -16.86 4.14
C PHE A 547 -2.54 -18.09 3.68
N GLN A 548 -3.80 -18.18 4.11
CA GLN A 548 -4.67 -19.26 3.71
C GLN A 548 -4.86 -19.32 2.20
N HIS A 549 -5.11 -18.18 1.56
CA HIS A 549 -5.32 -18.13 0.11
C HIS A 549 -4.14 -18.72 -0.65
N TYR A 550 -2.92 -18.34 -0.27
CA TYR A 550 -1.73 -18.76 -0.98
C TYR A 550 -1.23 -20.15 -0.59
N PHE A 551 -1.20 -20.48 0.69
CA PHE A 551 -0.51 -21.69 1.17
C PHE A 551 -1.45 -22.88 1.42
N VAL A 552 -2.75 -22.62 1.60
CA VAL A 552 -3.72 -23.68 1.89
C VAL A 552 -4.53 -24.03 0.65
N GLY A 553 -4.78 -23.10 -0.22
CA GLY A 553 -5.44 -23.30 -1.49
C GLY A 553 -6.33 -22.14 -1.91
N PRO A 554 -6.30 -21.75 -3.17
CA PRO A 554 -7.18 -20.74 -3.71
C PRO A 554 -8.62 -21.25 -3.68
N VAL A 555 -9.52 -20.45 -3.14
CA VAL A 555 -10.95 -20.74 -3.19
C VAL A 555 -11.50 -20.25 -4.52
N TYR A 556 -11.35 -21.05 -5.55
CA TYR A 556 -11.86 -20.72 -6.89
C TYR A 556 -13.38 -20.72 -7.03
N THR A 557 -14.11 -21.06 -5.96
CA THR A 557 -15.55 -21.32 -6.04
C THR A 557 -16.43 -20.07 -6.03
N ILE A 558 -15.85 -18.86 -6.00
CA ILE A 558 -16.65 -17.62 -5.94
C ILE A 558 -17.02 -17.08 -7.33
N TYR A 559 -16.41 -17.59 -8.38
CA TYR A 559 -16.66 -17.15 -9.76
C TYR A 559 -16.95 -18.32 -10.71
N LYS A 560 -17.90 -19.16 -10.36
CA LYS A 560 -18.62 -20.00 -11.34
C LYS A 560 -20.03 -19.50 -11.47
#